data_baef6ea023b1354287c27e7380401453
#
_entry.id   baef6ea023b1354287c27e7380401453
#
_cell.length_a   1.000
_cell.length_b   1.000
_cell.length_c   1.000
_cell.angle_alpha   90.00
_cell.angle_beta   90.00
_cell.angle_gamma   90.00
#
_symmetry.space_group_name_H-M   'P 1'
#
loop_
_entity.id
_entity.type
_entity.pdbx_description
1 polymer ?
#
loop_
_entity_poly.entity_id
_entity_poly.type
_entity_poly.pdbx_seq_one_letter_code
_entity_poly.pdbx_strand_id
1 'polypeptide(L)'
;MKKLDFNFDVSALGNYTEEPAELIAKAVAGARTMEYVTIQTGIKSAETINLVDSTVTFQAGGSCCFLAAGDDTITQRTISVCKIKVNKNYCMKSLEAKFTQKLLTPGSTYDETDLPQIFLDDLMANMAFEVEKLIWQGNTSTGLGNLALCDGFNKLIDDTSTTVRSSSGTAFTGNEITVLYQLAKDVPVAIRERNDLVCFMGRDWFDQYQKEVFDLNNRWVQPNDGIDGMILYTNIPIVVVNGLNGQNRIVISYRENMYLGTDLENEDESWKLWFSEDDDIHKLKIEFKIGVQFAFPEHVVYYAQ
;
A
#
# COMPACT_ATOMS: atom_id res chain seq x y z
N MET A 1 -43.07 17.82 -33.28
CA MET A 1 -42.20 17.60 -32.13
C MET A 1 -41.13 16.59 -32.53
N LYS A 2 -39.88 17.04 -32.81
CA LYS A 2 -38.76 16.14 -33.00
C LYS A 2 -38.41 15.58 -31.65
N LYS A 3 -38.47 14.23 -31.49
CA LYS A 3 -37.82 13.56 -30.39
C LYS A 3 -36.34 13.84 -30.52
N LEU A 4 -35.76 14.53 -29.53
CA LEU A 4 -34.30 14.57 -29.31
C LEU A 4 -33.93 13.23 -28.68
N ASP A 5 -33.45 12.30 -29.50
CA ASP A 5 -32.79 11.10 -29.01
C ASP A 5 -31.42 11.54 -28.46
N PHE A 6 -31.31 11.68 -27.15
CA PHE A 6 -30.05 11.77 -26.46
C PHE A 6 -29.49 10.36 -26.37
N ASN A 7 -28.70 10.02 -27.36
CA ASN A 7 -27.88 8.80 -27.29
C ASN A 7 -26.53 9.22 -26.68
N PHE A 8 -26.39 9.08 -25.37
CA PHE A 8 -25.11 9.17 -24.74
C PHE A 8 -24.37 7.86 -25.10
N ASP A 9 -23.51 7.94 -26.10
CA ASP A 9 -22.74 6.79 -26.56
C ASP A 9 -21.64 6.49 -25.57
N VAL A 10 -21.95 5.57 -24.63
CA VAL A 10 -20.96 5.02 -23.68
C VAL A 10 -19.89 4.18 -24.38
N SER A 11 -20.08 3.86 -25.67
CA SER A 11 -19.06 3.18 -26.46
C SER A 11 -17.82 4.04 -26.69
N ALA A 12 -17.94 5.36 -26.61
CA ALA A 12 -16.80 6.28 -26.62
C ALA A 12 -15.92 6.14 -25.35
N LEU A 13 -16.49 5.77 -24.21
CA LEU A 13 -15.73 5.43 -23.02
C LEU A 13 -14.89 4.16 -23.20
N GLY A 14 -15.38 3.18 -23.97
CA GLY A 14 -14.60 1.97 -24.32
C GLY A 14 -13.39 2.25 -25.22
N ASN A 15 -13.38 3.36 -25.95
CA ASN A 15 -12.28 3.76 -26.83
C ASN A 15 -11.27 4.71 -26.15
N TYR A 16 -11.62 5.30 -24.99
CA TYR A 16 -10.77 6.24 -24.24
C TYR A 16 -10.16 5.63 -22.99
N THR A 17 -10.66 4.52 -22.53
CA THR A 17 -10.08 3.81 -21.40
C THR A 17 -8.89 2.99 -21.89
N GLU A 18 -7.70 3.34 -21.45
CA GLU A 18 -6.64 2.38 -21.20
C GLU A 18 -7.30 1.11 -20.65
N GLU A 19 -6.79 -0.04 -20.98
CA GLU A 19 -7.39 -1.31 -20.59
C GLU A 19 -7.79 -1.28 -19.09
N PRO A 20 -8.94 -1.86 -18.70
CA PRO A 20 -9.43 -1.82 -17.30
C PRO A 20 -8.38 -2.22 -16.28
N ALA A 21 -7.52 -3.14 -16.65
CA ALA A 21 -6.32 -3.57 -15.98
C ALA A 21 -5.39 -2.40 -15.60
N GLU A 22 -5.12 -1.52 -16.53
CA GLU A 22 -4.21 -0.40 -16.30
C GLU A 22 -4.78 0.60 -15.29
N LEU A 23 -6.10 0.85 -15.27
CA LEU A 23 -6.73 1.75 -14.31
C LEU A 23 -6.65 1.21 -12.88
N ILE A 24 -6.95 -0.08 -12.67
CA ILE A 24 -6.82 -0.71 -11.36
C ILE A 24 -5.35 -0.79 -10.96
N ALA A 25 -4.46 -1.16 -11.87
CA ALA A 25 -3.04 -1.14 -11.63
C ALA A 25 -2.55 0.24 -11.24
N LYS A 26 -3.03 1.32 -11.87
CA LYS A 26 -2.72 2.71 -11.48
C LYS A 26 -3.26 3.07 -10.10
N ALA A 27 -4.49 2.65 -9.75
CA ALA A 27 -5.06 2.91 -8.44
C ALA A 27 -4.30 2.17 -7.34
N VAL A 28 -3.95 0.91 -7.58
CA VAL A 28 -3.15 0.11 -6.65
C VAL A 28 -1.71 0.65 -6.61
N ALA A 29 -1.07 0.89 -7.76
CA ALA A 29 0.28 1.45 -7.84
C ALA A 29 0.39 2.89 -7.29
N GLY A 30 -0.70 3.62 -7.18
CA GLY A 30 -0.75 4.94 -6.55
C GLY A 30 -0.51 4.92 -5.04
N ALA A 31 -0.59 3.76 -4.41
CA ALA A 31 -0.22 3.58 -3.00
C ALA A 31 1.31 3.56 -2.86
N ARG A 32 1.86 4.53 -2.13
CA ARG A 32 3.32 4.72 -2.02
C ARG A 32 4.05 3.49 -1.45
N THR A 33 3.40 2.75 -0.57
CA THR A 33 3.92 1.50 0.01
C THR A 33 4.29 0.49 -1.06
N MET A 34 3.61 0.49 -2.23
CA MET A 34 3.83 -0.47 -3.31
C MET A 34 5.24 -0.41 -3.91
N GLU A 35 5.88 0.74 -3.88
CA GLU A 35 7.25 0.92 -4.37
C GLU A 35 8.29 0.17 -3.52
N TYR A 36 7.94 -0.08 -2.24
CA TYR A 36 8.83 -0.64 -1.22
C TYR A 36 8.47 -2.05 -0.77
N VAL A 37 7.54 -2.71 -1.44
CA VAL A 37 7.13 -4.09 -1.15
C VAL A 37 7.35 -4.98 -2.37
N THR A 38 7.39 -6.29 -2.16
CA THR A 38 7.42 -7.29 -3.24
C THR A 38 5.98 -7.62 -3.63
N ILE A 39 5.62 -7.32 -4.87
CA ILE A 39 4.29 -7.60 -5.41
C ILE A 39 4.29 -9.01 -5.96
N GLN A 40 3.33 -9.83 -5.53
CA GLN A 40 3.08 -11.16 -6.06
C GLN A 40 1.71 -11.17 -6.75
N THR A 41 1.73 -11.34 -8.07
CA THR A 41 0.53 -11.34 -8.93
C THR A 41 -0.04 -12.75 -9.09
N GLY A 42 -1.30 -12.85 -9.56
CA GLY A 42 -1.93 -14.13 -9.91
C GLY A 42 -2.49 -14.93 -8.73
N ILE A 43 -2.55 -14.37 -7.53
CA ILE A 43 -3.08 -15.06 -6.35
C ILE A 43 -4.61 -15.04 -6.36
N LYS A 44 -5.23 -16.18 -6.59
CA LYS A 44 -6.71 -16.29 -6.63
C LYS A 44 -7.38 -16.33 -5.27
N SER A 45 -6.75 -16.93 -4.26
CA SER A 45 -7.28 -17.04 -2.89
C SER A 45 -6.16 -16.98 -1.86
N ALA A 46 -5.25 -17.95 -1.91
CA ALA A 46 -4.10 -18.03 -1.02
C ALA A 46 -2.95 -18.70 -1.76
N GLU A 47 -1.73 -18.26 -1.49
CA GLU A 47 -0.51 -18.83 -2.02
C GLU A 47 0.51 -19.00 -0.89
N THR A 48 1.33 -20.05 -0.99
CA THR A 48 2.33 -20.37 0.02
C THR A 48 3.69 -19.86 -0.41
N ILE A 49 4.27 -18.99 0.40
CA ILE A 49 5.66 -18.54 0.27
C ILE A 49 6.54 -19.54 0.99
N ASN A 50 7.43 -20.20 0.26
CA ASN A 50 8.42 -21.11 0.84
C ASN A 50 9.66 -20.32 1.23
N LEU A 51 10.05 -20.43 2.48
CA LEU A 51 11.21 -19.78 3.05
C LEU A 51 12.24 -20.87 3.42
N VAL A 52 13.48 -20.68 2.96
CA VAL A 52 14.58 -21.58 3.28
C VAL A 52 15.51 -20.86 4.24
N ASP A 53 15.73 -21.42 5.41
CA ASP A 53 16.73 -20.96 6.38
C ASP A 53 17.80 -22.04 6.50
N SER A 54 19.05 -21.67 6.20
CA SER A 54 20.18 -22.58 6.11
C SER A 54 21.25 -22.21 7.12
N THR A 55 21.55 -23.12 8.03
CA THR A 55 22.64 -22.95 8.99
C THR A 55 23.93 -23.57 8.46
N VAL A 56 24.99 -22.76 8.30
CA VAL A 56 26.29 -23.21 7.83
C VAL A 56 27.22 -23.43 9.01
N THR A 57 27.72 -24.66 9.15
CA THR A 57 28.75 -24.99 10.13
C THR A 57 30.08 -25.28 9.44
N PHE A 58 31.09 -24.46 9.72
CA PHE A 58 32.43 -24.70 9.20
C PHE A 58 33.09 -25.83 9.94
N GLN A 59 33.73 -26.71 9.21
CA GLN A 59 34.49 -27.85 9.74
C GLN A 59 35.97 -27.72 9.40
N ALA A 60 36.86 -28.33 10.25
CA ALA A 60 38.27 -28.34 9.98
C ALA A 60 38.58 -29.15 8.70
N GLY A 61 39.26 -28.54 7.74
CA GLY A 61 39.55 -29.11 6.41
C GLY A 61 40.60 -30.22 6.37
N GLY A 62 41.03 -30.76 7.50
CA GLY A 62 42.08 -31.83 7.59
C GLY A 62 41.55 -33.24 7.75
N SER A 63 40.25 -33.47 7.79
CA SER A 63 39.62 -34.77 7.97
C SER A 63 39.27 -35.40 6.62
N CYS A 64 39.61 -36.68 6.44
CA CYS A 64 39.23 -37.46 5.25
C CYS A 64 37.80 -37.99 5.32
N CYS A 65 37.01 -37.66 6.36
CA CYS A 65 35.67 -38.13 6.54
C CYS A 65 34.65 -37.03 6.14
N PHE A 66 33.64 -37.41 5.37
CA PHE A 66 32.47 -36.55 5.12
C PHE A 66 31.53 -36.63 6.32
N LEU A 67 31.45 -35.56 7.10
CA LEU A 67 30.51 -35.41 8.19
C LEU A 67 29.57 -34.25 7.79
N ALA A 68 28.31 -34.56 7.64
CA ALA A 68 27.32 -33.51 7.42
C ALA A 68 27.14 -32.68 8.69
N ALA A 69 27.21 -31.37 8.60
CA ALA A 69 26.97 -30.47 9.72
C ALA A 69 26.19 -29.23 9.20
N GLY A 70 25.23 -28.83 9.97
CA GLY A 70 24.25 -27.79 9.61
C GLY A 70 22.91 -28.40 9.30
N ASP A 71 21.86 -27.65 9.57
CA ASP A 71 20.46 -28.01 9.26
C ASP A 71 19.85 -26.96 8.33
N ASP A 72 19.16 -27.44 7.31
CA ASP A 72 18.32 -26.60 6.45
C ASP A 72 16.87 -26.75 6.88
N THR A 73 16.24 -25.64 7.27
CA THR A 73 14.85 -25.64 7.63
C THR A 73 14.04 -24.95 6.54
N ILE A 74 12.94 -25.60 6.10
CA ILE A 74 11.99 -25.00 5.17
C ILE A 74 10.75 -24.64 5.95
N THR A 75 10.48 -23.36 6.04
CA THR A 75 9.26 -22.83 6.63
C THR A 75 8.32 -22.30 5.53
N GLN A 76 7.04 -22.33 5.81
CA GLN A 76 6.03 -21.88 4.87
C GLN A 76 5.19 -20.78 5.50
N ARG A 77 4.92 -19.73 4.72
CA ARG A 77 3.96 -18.70 5.07
C ARG A 77 2.94 -18.56 3.97
N THR A 78 1.68 -18.40 4.36
CA THR A 78 0.59 -18.28 3.42
C THR A 78 0.19 -16.82 3.30
N ILE A 79 0.22 -16.29 2.09
CA ILE A 79 -0.39 -15.01 1.75
C ILE A 79 -1.83 -15.27 1.29
N SER A 80 -2.80 -14.67 1.97
CA SER A 80 -4.23 -14.76 1.61
C SER A 80 -4.68 -13.43 1.06
N VAL A 81 -5.45 -13.46 -0.02
CA VAL A 81 -6.01 -12.25 -0.64
C VAL A 81 -7.51 -12.13 -0.37
N CYS A 82 -7.94 -10.94 -0.07
CA CYS A 82 -9.33 -10.59 0.19
C CYS A 82 -9.94 -9.98 -1.07
N LYS A 83 -11.20 -10.30 -1.35
CA LYS A 83 -11.94 -9.73 -2.48
C LYS A 83 -12.54 -8.39 -2.08
N ILE A 84 -12.23 -7.36 -2.82
CA ILE A 84 -12.73 -6.00 -2.62
C ILE A 84 -13.60 -5.61 -3.81
N LYS A 85 -14.72 -4.95 -3.52
CA LYS A 85 -15.67 -4.52 -4.52
C LYS A 85 -16.06 -3.06 -4.28
N VAL A 86 -15.99 -2.25 -5.32
CA VAL A 86 -16.44 -0.85 -5.31
C VAL A 86 -17.59 -0.71 -6.31
N ASN A 87 -18.75 -0.31 -5.81
CA ASN A 87 -19.91 0.00 -6.63
C ASN A 87 -20.23 1.49 -6.53
N LYS A 88 -20.36 2.17 -7.65
CA LYS A 88 -20.77 3.56 -7.74
C LYS A 88 -21.93 3.72 -8.71
N ASN A 89 -22.83 4.64 -8.38
CA ASN A 89 -23.95 5.02 -9.23
C ASN A 89 -23.78 6.48 -9.62
N TYR A 90 -23.88 6.79 -10.89
CA TYR A 90 -23.80 8.15 -11.42
C TYR A 90 -25.10 8.51 -12.11
N CYS A 91 -25.82 9.50 -11.56
CA CYS A 91 -27.00 10.08 -12.19
C CYS A 91 -26.58 11.33 -12.98
N MET A 92 -26.45 11.21 -14.29
CA MET A 92 -26.00 12.31 -15.15
C MET A 92 -26.92 13.54 -15.04
N LYS A 93 -28.23 13.35 -14.89
CA LYS A 93 -29.19 14.45 -14.73
C LYS A 93 -28.93 15.33 -13.50
N SER A 94 -28.41 14.73 -12.41
CA SER A 94 -28.06 15.48 -11.20
C SER A 94 -26.70 16.18 -11.31
N LEU A 95 -25.84 15.69 -12.18
CA LEU A 95 -24.52 16.26 -12.45
C LEU A 95 -24.62 17.46 -13.39
N GLU A 96 -25.54 17.44 -14.36
CA GLU A 96 -25.83 18.54 -15.28
C GLU A 96 -26.02 19.87 -14.55
N ALA A 97 -26.85 19.88 -13.51
CA ALA A 97 -27.17 21.09 -12.77
C ALA A 97 -26.00 21.71 -12.01
N LYS A 98 -24.96 20.91 -11.69
CA LYS A 98 -23.87 21.34 -10.82
C LYS A 98 -22.54 21.59 -11.54
N PHE A 99 -22.25 20.85 -12.59
CA PHE A 99 -20.96 20.89 -13.27
C PHE A 99 -20.98 21.62 -14.61
N THR A 100 -22.05 21.46 -15.39
CA THR A 100 -22.08 21.91 -16.76
C THR A 100 -22.25 23.42 -16.93
N GLN A 101 -22.79 24.14 -15.96
CA GLN A 101 -22.91 25.61 -16.03
C GLN A 101 -21.54 26.33 -16.09
N LYS A 102 -20.44 25.68 -15.63
CA LYS A 102 -19.10 26.27 -15.65
C LYS A 102 -18.24 25.82 -16.86
N LEU A 103 -18.57 24.68 -17.46
CA LEU A 103 -17.75 24.04 -18.51
C LEU A 103 -18.36 24.19 -19.92
N LEU A 104 -19.64 24.41 -20.02
CA LEU A 104 -20.31 24.56 -21.32
C LEU A 104 -20.40 26.04 -21.71
N THR A 105 -19.77 26.40 -22.81
CA THR A 105 -20.07 27.63 -23.54
C THR A 105 -21.50 27.53 -24.10
N PRO A 106 -22.30 28.61 -24.07
CA PRO A 106 -23.63 28.59 -24.63
C PRO A 106 -23.64 28.11 -26.09
N GLY A 107 -24.26 26.98 -26.34
CA GLY A 107 -24.37 26.38 -27.68
C GLY A 107 -23.48 25.14 -27.95
N SER A 108 -22.65 24.71 -26.99
CA SER A 108 -21.92 23.43 -27.09
C SER A 108 -22.79 22.24 -26.70
N THR A 109 -22.58 21.11 -27.33
CA THR A 109 -23.22 19.82 -27.03
C THR A 109 -22.38 19.04 -25.99
N TYR A 110 -23.02 18.15 -25.23
CA TYR A 110 -22.37 17.33 -24.15
C TYR A 110 -21.26 16.39 -24.64
N ASP A 111 -21.18 16.12 -25.95
CA ASP A 111 -20.19 15.23 -26.55
C ASP A 111 -18.75 15.76 -26.50
N GLU A 112 -18.54 17.01 -26.07
CA GLU A 112 -17.23 17.67 -26.07
C GLU A 112 -16.58 17.74 -24.67
N THR A 113 -17.23 17.18 -23.63
CA THR A 113 -16.71 17.27 -22.26
C THR A 113 -16.19 15.91 -21.76
N ASP A 114 -14.93 15.88 -21.35
CA ASP A 114 -14.26 14.74 -20.69
C ASP A 114 -14.76 14.51 -19.24
N LEU A 115 -16.06 14.73 -18.96
CA LEU A 115 -16.66 14.59 -17.65
C LEU A 115 -16.43 13.19 -17.03
N PRO A 116 -16.58 12.08 -17.77
CA PRO A 116 -16.36 10.76 -17.23
C PRO A 116 -14.91 10.54 -16.73
N GLN A 117 -13.94 11.10 -17.43
CA GLN A 117 -12.52 10.94 -17.09
C GLN A 117 -12.16 11.66 -15.79
N ILE A 118 -12.68 12.88 -15.59
CA ILE A 118 -12.47 13.63 -14.33
C ILE A 118 -12.98 12.85 -13.11
N PHE A 119 -14.15 12.21 -13.23
CA PHE A 119 -14.70 11.38 -12.14
C PHE A 119 -13.91 10.10 -11.92
N LEU A 120 -13.38 9.50 -12.99
CA LEU A 120 -12.54 8.32 -12.90
C LEU A 120 -11.21 8.66 -12.22
N ASP A 121 -10.57 9.76 -12.60
CA ASP A 121 -9.29 10.18 -12.00
C ASP A 121 -9.44 10.47 -10.50
N ASP A 122 -10.50 11.18 -10.08
CA ASP A 122 -10.77 11.40 -8.66
C ASP A 122 -11.07 10.09 -7.91
N LEU A 123 -11.84 9.19 -8.53
CA LEU A 123 -12.13 7.88 -7.96
C LEU A 123 -10.85 7.06 -7.79
N MET A 124 -9.95 7.04 -8.79
CA MET A 124 -8.69 6.30 -8.71
C MET A 124 -7.76 6.87 -7.65
N ALA A 125 -7.66 8.19 -7.51
CA ALA A 125 -6.88 8.83 -6.45
C ALA A 125 -7.41 8.47 -5.05
N ASN A 126 -8.73 8.51 -4.88
CA ASN A 126 -9.36 8.12 -3.62
C ASN A 126 -9.20 6.61 -3.33
N MET A 127 -9.28 5.76 -4.36
CA MET A 127 -9.02 4.33 -4.21
C MET A 127 -7.58 4.06 -3.79
N ALA A 128 -6.59 4.71 -4.40
CA ALA A 128 -5.18 4.56 -4.02
C ALA A 128 -4.95 4.90 -2.54
N PHE A 129 -5.57 5.99 -2.06
CA PHE A 129 -5.50 6.39 -0.66
C PHE A 129 -6.13 5.36 0.30
N GLU A 130 -7.32 4.84 -0.03
CA GLU A 130 -8.00 3.83 0.79
C GLU A 130 -7.30 2.46 0.74
N VAL A 131 -6.72 2.09 -0.40
CA VAL A 131 -5.89 0.88 -0.54
C VAL A 131 -4.67 0.98 0.35
N GLU A 132 -3.97 2.11 0.37
CA GLU A 132 -2.81 2.30 1.24
C GLU A 132 -3.18 2.21 2.73
N LYS A 133 -4.30 2.78 3.12
CA LYS A 133 -4.83 2.60 4.48
C LYS A 133 -5.12 1.14 4.79
N LEU A 134 -5.74 0.42 3.86
CA LEU A 134 -6.07 -0.99 4.05
C LEU A 134 -4.81 -1.85 4.19
N ILE A 135 -3.78 -1.60 3.40
CA ILE A 135 -2.48 -2.29 3.48
C ILE A 135 -1.88 -2.19 4.90
N TRP A 136 -2.00 -1.04 5.56
CA TRP A 136 -1.42 -0.84 6.88
C TRP A 136 -2.39 -1.09 8.03
N GLN A 137 -3.61 -0.54 7.95
CA GLN A 137 -4.56 -0.47 9.06
C GLN A 137 -5.66 -1.54 8.98
N GLY A 138 -5.72 -2.31 7.91
CA GLY A 138 -6.72 -3.35 7.74
C GLY A 138 -6.78 -4.29 8.95
N ASN A 139 -7.99 -4.59 9.42
CA ASN A 139 -8.21 -5.47 10.56
C ASN A 139 -9.61 -6.08 10.49
N THR A 140 -9.68 -7.36 10.15
CA THR A 140 -10.95 -8.09 10.01
C THR A 140 -11.68 -8.29 11.34
N SER A 141 -10.98 -8.17 12.47
CA SER A 141 -11.56 -8.39 13.81
C SER A 141 -12.18 -7.12 14.41
N THR A 142 -11.54 -5.97 14.22
CA THR A 142 -11.93 -4.70 14.87
C THR A 142 -12.11 -3.54 13.91
N GLY A 143 -11.75 -3.70 12.64
CA GLY A 143 -11.88 -2.69 11.61
C GLY A 143 -13.33 -2.29 11.35
N LEU A 144 -13.52 -1.05 10.92
CA LEU A 144 -14.82 -0.52 10.51
C LEU A 144 -14.78 -0.11 9.04
N GLY A 145 -15.89 -0.32 8.33
CA GLY A 145 -16.01 0.05 6.92
C GLY A 145 -14.98 -0.66 6.04
N ASN A 146 -14.20 0.09 5.27
CA ASN A 146 -13.20 -0.46 4.34
C ASN A 146 -12.10 -1.27 5.05
N LEU A 147 -11.74 -0.91 6.29
CA LEU A 147 -10.66 -1.55 7.04
C LEU A 147 -11.03 -2.92 7.60
N ALA A 148 -12.30 -3.29 7.61
CA ALA A 148 -12.77 -4.61 8.04
C ALA A 148 -12.63 -5.70 6.97
N LEU A 149 -12.24 -5.34 5.74
CA LEU A 149 -12.27 -6.25 4.61
C LEU A 149 -11.05 -7.17 4.54
N CYS A 150 -9.88 -6.70 5.00
CA CYS A 150 -8.64 -7.45 4.95
C CYS A 150 -7.74 -7.10 6.13
N ASP A 151 -6.85 -8.03 6.50
CA ASP A 151 -5.83 -7.76 7.50
C ASP A 151 -4.61 -7.07 6.87
N GLY A 152 -4.17 -5.98 7.50
CA GLY A 152 -3.03 -5.19 7.08
C GLY A 152 -1.76 -5.53 7.88
N PHE A 153 -0.65 -4.88 7.52
CA PHE A 153 0.65 -5.10 8.16
C PHE A 153 0.61 -4.86 9.68
N ASN A 154 -0.12 -3.85 10.16
CA ASN A 154 -0.22 -3.57 11.59
C ASN A 154 -0.84 -4.73 12.36
N LYS A 155 -1.88 -5.35 11.79
CA LYS A 155 -2.53 -6.52 12.37
C LYS A 155 -1.60 -7.73 12.39
N LEU A 156 -0.86 -7.95 11.30
CA LEU A 156 0.12 -9.04 11.23
C LEU A 156 1.25 -8.87 12.24
N ILE A 157 1.69 -7.64 12.50
CA ILE A 157 2.70 -7.33 13.54
C ILE A 157 2.13 -7.68 14.93
N ASP A 158 0.89 -7.31 15.21
CA ASP A 158 0.27 -7.55 16.51
C ASP A 158 -0.02 -9.04 16.77
N ASP A 159 -0.39 -9.77 15.73
CA ASP A 159 -0.69 -11.22 15.84
C ASP A 159 0.57 -12.09 15.89
N THR A 160 1.73 -11.56 15.49
CA THR A 160 2.96 -12.33 15.39
C THR A 160 3.92 -11.99 16.54
N SER A 161 4.15 -12.95 17.42
CA SER A 161 5.02 -12.77 18.61
C SER A 161 6.52 -12.68 18.30
N THR A 162 6.94 -13.01 17.08
CA THR A 162 8.35 -12.99 16.67
C THR A 162 8.81 -11.65 16.10
N THR A 163 7.89 -10.71 15.85
CA THR A 163 8.25 -9.34 15.47
C THR A 163 9.01 -8.64 16.58
N VAL A 164 10.02 -7.86 16.23
CA VAL A 164 10.88 -7.18 17.20
C VAL A 164 10.25 -5.84 17.59
N ARG A 165 9.80 -5.74 18.84
CA ARG A 165 9.36 -4.46 19.38
C ARG A 165 10.58 -3.64 19.80
N SER A 166 10.60 -2.34 19.47
CA SER A 166 11.66 -1.44 19.92
C SER A 166 11.77 -1.45 21.44
N SER A 167 13.01 -1.48 21.91
CA SER A 167 13.34 -1.39 23.34
C SER A 167 13.17 0.02 23.92
N SER A 168 12.85 1.03 23.08
CA SER A 168 12.57 2.38 23.54
C SER A 168 11.32 2.41 24.41
N GLY A 169 11.49 2.68 25.69
CA GLY A 169 10.40 2.91 26.65
C GLY A 169 9.90 4.36 26.68
N THR A 170 10.43 5.22 25.82
CA THR A 170 10.19 6.67 25.82
C THR A 170 9.09 7.01 24.82
N ALA A 171 8.23 7.97 25.17
CA ALA A 171 7.24 8.49 24.24
C ALA A 171 7.92 9.17 23.04
N PHE A 172 7.30 9.03 21.85
CA PHE A 172 7.86 9.60 20.62
C PHE A 172 7.96 11.11 20.68
N THR A 173 6.86 11.78 21.05
CA THR A 173 6.78 13.25 21.09
C THR A 173 7.77 13.84 22.08
N GLY A 174 8.68 14.66 21.57
CA GLY A 174 9.76 15.31 22.33
C GLY A 174 11.02 14.46 22.49
N ASN A 175 11.09 13.27 21.87
CA ASN A 175 12.25 12.39 21.86
C ASN A 175 12.40 11.66 20.50
N GLU A 176 11.97 12.29 19.42
CA GLU A 176 11.82 11.70 18.10
C GLU A 176 13.13 11.10 17.60
N ILE A 177 14.24 11.84 17.72
CA ILE A 177 15.58 11.40 17.31
C ILE A 177 16.03 10.20 18.15
N THR A 178 15.84 10.25 19.47
CA THR A 178 16.26 9.20 20.38
C THR A 178 15.51 7.90 20.11
N VAL A 179 14.19 7.98 19.90
CA VAL A 179 13.34 6.83 19.61
C VAL A 179 13.70 6.20 18.28
N LEU A 180 13.88 7.00 17.21
CA LEU A 180 14.27 6.51 15.90
C LEU A 180 15.66 5.89 15.90
N TYR A 181 16.62 6.50 16.61
CA TYR A 181 17.96 5.93 16.76
C TYR A 181 17.92 4.58 17.50
N GLN A 182 17.14 4.48 18.58
CA GLN A 182 16.98 3.23 19.32
C GLN A 182 16.28 2.16 18.45
N LEU A 183 15.25 2.53 17.71
CA LEU A 183 14.57 1.63 16.78
C LEU A 183 15.55 1.07 15.73
N ALA A 184 16.42 1.90 15.18
CA ALA A 184 17.47 1.48 14.25
C ALA A 184 18.51 0.55 14.92
N LYS A 185 18.82 0.75 16.21
CA LYS A 185 19.68 -0.15 16.98
C LYS A 185 19.05 -1.50 17.26
N ASP A 186 17.75 -1.56 17.41
CA ASP A 186 16.99 -2.78 17.68
C ASP A 186 16.86 -3.68 16.43
N VAL A 187 17.28 -3.18 15.24
CA VAL A 187 17.35 -3.99 14.02
C VAL A 187 18.29 -5.17 14.26
N PRO A 188 17.86 -6.43 13.99
CA PRO A 188 18.67 -7.63 14.14
C PRO A 188 20.00 -7.52 13.40
N VAL A 189 21.07 -8.01 14.02
CA VAL A 189 22.44 -7.93 13.47
C VAL A 189 22.52 -8.57 12.08
N ALA A 190 21.75 -9.64 11.85
CA ALA A 190 21.73 -10.36 10.57
C ALA A 190 21.32 -9.49 9.36
N ILE A 191 20.51 -8.46 9.60
CA ILE A 191 19.98 -7.59 8.53
C ILE A 191 20.45 -6.14 8.65
N ARG A 192 21.15 -5.79 9.72
CA ARG A 192 21.53 -4.38 10.01
C ARG A 192 22.41 -3.75 8.94
N GLU A 193 23.22 -4.54 8.26
CA GLU A 193 24.14 -4.07 7.21
C GLU A 193 23.50 -4.03 5.83
N ARG A 194 22.22 -4.38 5.72
CA ARG A 194 21.48 -4.27 4.44
C ARG A 194 21.28 -2.81 4.05
N ASN A 195 21.47 -2.53 2.76
CA ASN A 195 21.29 -1.19 2.21
C ASN A 195 19.83 -0.88 1.80
N ASP A 196 18.96 -1.88 1.82
CA ASP A 196 17.56 -1.82 1.41
C ASP A 196 16.58 -1.73 2.59
N LEU A 197 17.10 -1.50 3.80
CA LEU A 197 16.26 -1.22 4.96
C LEU A 197 15.52 0.11 4.78
N VAL A 198 14.24 0.12 5.08
CA VAL A 198 13.36 1.30 4.99
C VAL A 198 12.56 1.46 6.27
N CYS A 199 12.46 2.70 6.72
CA CYS A 199 11.64 3.08 7.86
C CYS A 199 10.32 3.70 7.38
N PHE A 200 9.22 3.06 7.68
CA PHE A 200 7.87 3.54 7.36
C PHE A 200 7.28 4.27 8.55
N MET A 201 6.76 5.48 8.32
CA MET A 201 6.05 6.25 9.33
C MET A 201 4.95 7.12 8.74
N GLY A 202 4.03 7.58 9.59
CA GLY A 202 2.99 8.54 9.21
C GLY A 202 3.54 9.96 9.09
N ARG A 203 2.82 10.81 8.34
CA ARG A 203 3.19 12.21 8.10
C ARG A 203 3.29 13.00 9.40
N ASP A 204 2.35 12.80 10.33
CA ASP A 204 2.31 13.53 11.59
C ASP A 204 3.58 13.35 12.43
N TRP A 205 4.10 12.13 12.49
CA TRP A 205 5.32 11.83 13.22
C TRP A 205 6.58 12.25 12.48
N PHE A 206 6.55 12.20 11.16
CA PHE A 206 7.66 12.68 10.35
C PHE A 206 7.85 14.20 10.49
N ASP A 207 6.76 14.97 10.49
CA ASP A 207 6.82 16.42 10.69
C ASP A 207 7.36 16.80 12.09
N GLN A 208 7.01 16.02 13.13
CA GLN A 208 7.59 16.18 14.48
C GLN A 208 9.10 15.90 14.47
N TYR A 209 9.52 14.80 13.83
CA TYR A 209 10.93 14.46 13.68
C TYR A 209 11.71 15.55 12.91
N GLN A 210 11.19 16.04 11.81
CA GLN A 210 11.83 17.11 11.06
C GLN A 210 11.98 18.38 11.92
N LYS A 211 10.96 18.71 12.71
CA LYS A 211 11.02 19.85 13.61
C LYS A 211 12.12 19.68 14.65
N GLU A 212 12.22 18.52 15.31
CA GLU A 212 13.28 18.26 16.30
C GLU A 212 14.68 18.35 15.67
N VAL A 213 14.88 17.77 14.48
CA VAL A 213 16.14 17.85 13.75
C VAL A 213 16.50 19.29 13.39
N PHE A 214 15.52 20.09 12.97
CA PHE A 214 15.72 21.51 12.67
C PHE A 214 16.08 22.30 13.92
N ASP A 215 15.37 22.10 15.02
CA ASP A 215 15.59 22.81 16.29
C ASP A 215 16.99 22.53 16.86
N LEU A 216 17.48 21.29 16.73
CA LEU A 216 18.81 20.91 17.22
C LEU A 216 19.95 21.42 16.35
N ASN A 217 19.82 21.36 15.04
CA ASN A 217 20.95 21.60 14.12
C ASN A 217 20.78 22.83 13.24
N ASN A 218 19.66 23.52 13.29
CA ASN A 218 19.25 24.58 12.36
C ASN A 218 19.47 24.15 10.89
N ARG A 219 19.31 22.87 10.60
CA ARG A 219 19.64 22.25 9.33
C ARG A 219 18.44 21.51 8.77
N TRP A 220 17.99 21.93 7.61
CA TRP A 220 16.98 21.23 6.84
C TRP A 220 17.56 19.92 6.29
N VAL A 221 16.93 18.80 6.55
CA VAL A 221 17.22 17.51 5.89
C VAL A 221 16.53 17.55 4.54
N GLN A 222 17.27 17.71 3.46
CA GLN A 222 16.71 17.72 2.11
C GLN A 222 16.29 16.30 1.73
N PRO A 223 15.05 16.10 1.25
CA PRO A 223 14.63 14.83 0.67
C PRO A 223 15.43 14.56 -0.62
N ASN A 224 15.91 13.33 -0.76
CA ASN A 224 16.43 12.81 -2.01
C ASN A 224 15.28 12.14 -2.79
N ASP A 225 15.48 11.91 -4.09
CA ASP A 225 14.49 11.29 -4.97
C ASP A 225 13.85 10.03 -4.33
N GLY A 226 12.54 10.10 -4.04
CA GLY A 226 11.77 9.02 -3.47
C GLY A 226 11.90 8.79 -1.96
N ILE A 227 12.81 9.49 -1.29
CA ILE A 227 13.07 9.38 0.15
C ILE A 227 12.69 10.70 0.81
N ASP A 228 11.81 10.67 1.83
CA ASP A 228 11.41 11.89 2.54
C ASP A 228 12.49 12.39 3.50
N GLY A 229 13.30 11.48 4.05
CA GLY A 229 14.38 11.79 4.95
C GLY A 229 15.20 10.56 5.32
N MET A 230 16.12 10.71 6.25
CA MET A 230 16.93 9.61 6.81
C MET A 230 16.90 9.70 8.33
N ILE A 231 16.97 8.56 9.00
CA ILE A 231 17.14 8.52 10.45
C ILE A 231 18.52 9.06 10.80
N LEU A 232 18.56 10.06 11.67
CA LEU A 232 19.81 10.70 12.07
C LEU A 232 20.76 9.67 12.70
N TYR A 233 22.05 9.77 12.36
CA TYR A 233 23.13 8.85 12.75
C TYR A 233 23.05 7.45 12.15
N THR A 234 22.16 7.21 11.18
CA THR A 234 22.04 5.94 10.47
C THR A 234 21.89 6.17 8.97
N ASN A 235 22.01 5.11 8.17
CA ASN A 235 21.77 5.18 6.72
C ASN A 235 20.38 4.66 6.33
N ILE A 236 19.45 4.55 7.28
CA ILE A 236 18.10 4.02 7.00
C ILE A 236 17.22 5.16 6.48
N PRO A 237 16.73 5.07 5.23
CA PRO A 237 15.82 6.06 4.67
C PRO A 237 14.45 5.97 5.32
N ILE A 238 13.81 7.13 5.44
CA ILE A 238 12.44 7.27 5.93
C ILE A 238 11.52 7.46 4.73
N VAL A 239 10.45 6.69 4.70
CA VAL A 239 9.36 6.81 3.73
C VAL A 239 8.06 7.11 4.49
N VAL A 240 7.48 8.26 4.15
CA VAL A 240 6.20 8.66 4.72
C VAL A 240 5.07 8.02 3.95
N VAL A 241 4.24 7.25 4.65
CA VAL A 241 3.12 6.53 4.08
C VAL A 241 1.79 6.98 4.69
N ASN A 242 0.81 7.23 3.83
CA ASN A 242 -0.51 7.68 4.28
C ASN A 242 -1.24 6.64 5.14
N GLY A 243 -0.93 5.37 4.93
CA GLY A 243 -1.51 4.28 5.69
C GLY A 243 -1.15 4.28 7.18
N LEU A 244 -0.06 4.93 7.58
CA LEU A 244 0.35 5.08 8.98
C LEU A 244 -0.07 6.41 9.61
N ASN A 245 -0.74 7.30 8.89
CA ASN A 245 -1.23 8.55 9.46
C ASN A 245 -2.26 8.28 10.57
N GLY A 246 -2.09 8.94 11.71
CA GLY A 246 -2.93 8.73 12.90
C GLY A 246 -2.71 7.38 13.60
N GLN A 247 -1.76 6.57 13.12
CA GLN A 247 -1.32 5.37 13.80
C GLN A 247 -0.02 5.67 14.54
N ASN A 248 -0.03 5.53 15.86
CA ASN A 248 1.16 5.77 16.67
C ASN A 248 2.18 4.64 16.50
N ARG A 249 2.61 4.41 15.25
CA ARG A 249 3.46 3.27 14.88
C ARG A 249 4.49 3.65 13.83
N ILE A 250 5.69 3.10 13.99
CA ILE A 250 6.80 3.16 13.04
C ILE A 250 7.26 1.73 12.78
N VAL A 251 7.58 1.41 11.55
CA VAL A 251 8.00 0.05 11.15
C VAL A 251 9.27 0.15 10.32
N ILE A 252 10.30 -0.65 10.66
CA ILE A 252 11.49 -0.85 9.84
C ILE A 252 11.46 -2.27 9.27
N SER A 253 11.59 -2.37 7.97
CA SER A 253 11.72 -3.63 7.23
C SER A 253 12.44 -3.39 5.91
N TYR A 254 12.51 -4.40 5.05
CA TYR A 254 13.09 -4.31 3.71
C TYR A 254 12.13 -4.94 2.69
N ARG A 255 12.34 -4.56 1.43
CA ARG A 255 11.43 -4.89 0.34
C ARG A 255 11.12 -6.38 0.21
N GLU A 256 12.15 -7.22 0.26
CA GLU A 256 12.02 -8.66 0.08
C GLU A 256 11.31 -9.37 1.25
N ASN A 257 11.12 -8.67 2.39
CA ASN A 257 10.40 -9.21 3.54
C ASN A 257 8.91 -8.87 3.52
N MET A 258 8.52 -7.85 2.77
CA MET A 258 7.15 -7.37 2.72
C MET A 258 6.50 -7.80 1.41
N TYR A 259 5.51 -8.68 1.50
CA TYR A 259 4.79 -9.18 0.33
C TYR A 259 3.41 -8.56 0.25
N LEU A 260 3.03 -8.18 -0.95
CA LEU A 260 1.68 -7.77 -1.29
C LEU A 260 1.17 -8.69 -2.41
N GLY A 261 0.14 -9.46 -2.10
CA GLY A 261 -0.53 -10.33 -3.04
C GLY A 261 -1.68 -9.64 -3.75
N THR A 262 -1.79 -9.86 -5.03
CA THR A 262 -2.89 -9.35 -5.85
C THR A 262 -3.22 -10.32 -6.97
N ASP A 263 -4.43 -10.24 -7.51
CA ASP A 263 -4.89 -11.02 -8.66
C ASP A 263 -5.17 -10.05 -9.81
N LEU A 264 -4.10 -9.50 -10.39
CA LEU A 264 -4.18 -8.56 -11.50
C LEU A 264 -4.26 -9.26 -12.88
N GLU A 265 -4.13 -10.60 -12.94
CA GLU A 265 -4.13 -11.35 -14.19
C GLU A 265 -5.53 -11.67 -14.77
N ASN A 266 -6.61 -11.50 -13.99
CA ASN A 266 -7.98 -11.84 -14.43
C ASN A 266 -8.88 -10.59 -14.54
N GLU A 267 -8.41 -9.55 -15.20
CA GLU A 267 -8.95 -8.22 -15.09
C GLU A 267 -10.10 -7.89 -16.05
N ASP A 268 -10.35 -8.70 -17.07
CA ASP A 268 -11.44 -8.48 -18.02
C ASP A 268 -12.84 -8.48 -17.39
N GLU A 269 -12.98 -9.08 -16.18
CA GLU A 269 -14.24 -9.08 -15.43
C GLU A 269 -14.28 -8.08 -14.27
N SER A 270 -13.14 -7.44 -13.95
CA SER A 270 -12.97 -6.69 -12.69
C SER A 270 -13.56 -5.28 -12.76
N TRP A 271 -13.76 -4.72 -13.95
CA TRP A 271 -14.28 -3.37 -14.13
C TRP A 271 -15.39 -3.36 -15.17
N LYS A 272 -16.56 -2.81 -14.80
CA LYS A 272 -17.69 -2.64 -15.71
C LYS A 272 -18.36 -1.30 -15.46
N LEU A 273 -18.52 -0.53 -16.52
CA LEU A 273 -19.37 0.66 -16.54
C LEU A 273 -20.52 0.39 -17.53
N TRP A 274 -21.76 0.48 -17.07
CA TRP A 274 -22.91 0.28 -17.95
C TRP A 274 -24.05 1.23 -17.56
N PHE A 275 -24.86 1.55 -18.52
CA PHE A 275 -26.12 2.24 -18.29
C PHE A 275 -27.21 1.23 -17.91
N SER A 276 -27.92 1.51 -16.82
CA SER A 276 -29.08 0.73 -16.38
C SER A 276 -30.35 1.44 -16.83
N GLU A 277 -31.03 0.85 -17.80
CA GLU A 277 -32.31 1.40 -18.33
C GLU A 277 -33.42 1.40 -17.27
N ASP A 278 -33.40 0.41 -16.36
CA ASP A 278 -34.41 0.27 -15.30
C ASP A 278 -34.32 1.41 -14.27
N ASP A 279 -33.09 1.86 -13.96
CA ASP A 279 -32.83 2.86 -12.93
C ASP A 279 -32.50 4.24 -13.53
N ASP A 280 -32.34 4.37 -14.85
CA ASP A 280 -31.89 5.56 -15.58
C ASP A 280 -30.59 6.18 -15.02
N ILE A 281 -29.63 5.32 -14.70
CA ILE A 281 -28.33 5.67 -14.11
C ILE A 281 -27.17 4.86 -14.70
N HIS A 282 -25.97 5.45 -14.69
CA HIS A 282 -24.73 4.74 -14.98
C HIS A 282 -24.23 4.03 -13.73
N LYS A 283 -23.94 2.73 -13.86
CA LYS A 283 -23.42 1.88 -12.78
C LYS A 283 -21.98 1.53 -13.06
N LEU A 284 -21.11 1.82 -12.11
CA LEU A 284 -19.71 1.42 -12.11
C LEU A 284 -19.48 0.31 -11.08
N LYS A 285 -18.84 -0.77 -11.49
CA LYS A 285 -18.43 -1.87 -10.65
C LYS A 285 -16.93 -2.10 -10.85
N ILE A 286 -16.16 -2.11 -9.75
CA ILE A 286 -14.74 -2.44 -9.74
C ILE A 286 -14.54 -3.58 -8.73
N GLU A 287 -13.83 -4.63 -9.12
CA GLU A 287 -13.47 -5.75 -8.25
C GLU A 287 -11.97 -6.01 -8.37
N PHE A 288 -11.28 -6.14 -7.24
CA PHE A 288 -9.87 -6.49 -7.16
C PHE A 288 -9.58 -7.30 -5.90
N LYS A 289 -8.41 -7.91 -5.84
CA LYS A 289 -7.97 -8.66 -4.68
C LYS A 289 -6.67 -8.09 -4.15
N ILE A 290 -6.56 -8.02 -2.83
CA ILE A 290 -5.37 -7.57 -2.15
C ILE A 290 -5.15 -8.37 -0.86
N GLY A 291 -3.90 -8.59 -0.51
CA GLY A 291 -3.52 -9.21 0.75
C GLY A 291 -2.07 -8.90 1.05
N VAL A 292 -1.68 -8.94 2.31
CA VAL A 292 -0.31 -8.66 2.74
C VAL A 292 0.25 -9.78 3.61
N GLN A 293 1.57 -9.97 3.57
CA GLN A 293 2.27 -10.94 4.42
C GLN A 293 3.73 -10.54 4.63
N PHE A 294 4.31 -10.94 5.76
CA PHE A 294 5.76 -10.90 6.00
C PHE A 294 6.39 -12.27 5.74
N ALA A 295 7.53 -12.30 5.06
CA ALA A 295 8.32 -13.51 4.93
C ALA A 295 8.95 -13.90 6.27
N PHE A 296 9.75 -13.00 6.84
CA PHE A 296 10.45 -13.17 8.10
C PHE A 296 9.98 -12.12 9.12
N PRO A 297 8.99 -12.42 9.98
CA PRO A 297 8.52 -11.46 10.98
C PRO A 297 9.59 -11.04 11.99
N GLU A 298 10.55 -11.90 12.30
CA GLU A 298 11.71 -11.62 13.15
C GLU A 298 12.63 -10.53 12.59
N HIS A 299 12.50 -10.22 11.30
CA HIS A 299 13.20 -9.12 10.64
C HIS A 299 12.38 -7.81 10.62
N VAL A 300 11.18 -7.83 11.14
CA VAL A 300 10.35 -6.62 11.27
C VAL A 300 10.56 -6.00 12.63
N VAL A 301 11.02 -4.75 12.63
CA VAL A 301 11.20 -3.99 13.86
C VAL A 301 10.18 -2.87 13.91
N TYR A 302 9.47 -2.73 15.01
CA TYR A 302 8.43 -1.72 15.14
C TYR A 302 8.48 -0.99 16.47
N TYR A 303 8.07 0.27 16.44
CA TYR A 303 7.75 1.07 17.60
C TYR A 303 6.24 1.32 17.61
N ALA A 304 5.62 1.21 18.77
CA ALA A 304 4.21 1.53 18.99
C ALA A 304 4.03 2.19 20.36
N GLN A 305 3.29 3.29 20.39
CA GLN A 305 2.97 4.07 21.58
C GLN A 305 1.50 3.89 21.97
#